data_5601546b0294379d4357fbd909d1f352
#
_entry.id   5601546b0294379d4357fbd909d1f352
#
_cell.length_a   1.000
_cell.length_b   1.000
_cell.length_c   1.000
_cell.angle_alpha   90.00
_cell.angle_beta   90.00
_cell.angle_gamma   90.00
#
_symmetry.space_group_name_H-M   'P 1'
#
loop_
_entity.id
_entity.type
_entity.pdbx_description
1 polymer ?
#
loop_
_entity_poly.entity_id
_entity_poly.type
_entity_poly.pdbx_seq_one_letter_code
_entity_poly.pdbx_strand_id
1 'polypeptide(L)'
;MVSTEGALNLYRRLSDNGVQVWLSGGWGIDALLGRQTRPHKDLDAILLLDDMIRMKEILCNDGYVLKELWSENRWVVDGQGNRTATAFVLQDGENHEFDVHAISLDDRGNGVPAWEEVAGFVFTQADLAGNGTIAGFHVKCISPEMQVYCHTGYELPEGQLRDLELLHEKFGVEYHTQNNQTSA
;
A
#
# COMPACT_ATOMS: atom_id res chain seq x y z
N MET A 1 11.76 -11.55 3.52
CA MET A 1 10.33 -11.81 3.83
C MET A 1 9.96 -11.01 5.06
N VAL A 2 8.88 -10.24 5.00
CA VAL A 2 8.38 -9.46 6.14
C VAL A 2 7.51 -10.37 7.01
N SER A 3 7.86 -10.49 8.30
CA SER A 3 7.09 -11.26 9.27
C SER A 3 5.89 -10.46 9.79
N THR A 4 4.92 -11.13 10.42
CA THR A 4 3.78 -10.47 11.08
C THR A 4 4.24 -9.41 12.09
N GLU A 5 5.27 -9.74 12.89
CA GLU A 5 5.85 -8.81 13.86
C GLU A 5 6.56 -7.65 13.15
N GLY A 6 7.31 -7.92 12.08
CA GLY A 6 7.99 -6.89 11.27
C GLY A 6 7.00 -5.91 10.64
N ALA A 7 5.93 -6.42 10.02
CA ALA A 7 4.88 -5.59 9.43
C ALA A 7 4.19 -4.69 10.49
N LEU A 8 3.85 -5.28 11.64
CA LEU A 8 3.22 -4.51 12.73
C LEU A 8 4.17 -3.47 13.34
N ASN A 9 5.45 -3.83 13.55
CA ASN A 9 6.43 -2.92 14.10
C ASN A 9 6.68 -1.73 13.16
N LEU A 10 6.80 -1.97 11.86
CA LEU A 10 6.98 -0.90 10.87
C LEU A 10 5.74 0.00 10.81
N TYR A 11 4.53 -0.58 10.74
CA TYR A 11 3.29 0.19 10.78
C TYR A 11 3.21 1.09 12.02
N ARG A 12 3.43 0.53 13.22
CA ARG A 12 3.41 1.29 14.48
C ARG A 12 4.51 2.34 14.54
N ARG A 13 5.72 2.00 14.09
CA ARG A 13 6.85 2.92 14.06
C ARG A 13 6.51 4.21 13.31
N LEU A 14 5.79 4.10 12.21
CA LEU A 14 5.33 5.24 11.41
C LEU A 14 4.10 5.91 12.05
N SER A 15 3.06 5.16 12.37
CA SER A 15 1.80 5.72 12.89
C SER A 15 1.96 6.40 14.24
N ASP A 16 2.74 5.84 15.16
CA ASP A 16 3.01 6.42 16.49
C ASP A 16 3.84 7.71 16.39
N ASN A 17 4.52 7.93 15.26
CA ASN A 17 5.25 9.16 14.94
C ASN A 17 4.47 10.11 14.01
N GLY A 18 3.17 9.93 13.87
CA GLY A 18 2.27 10.83 13.16
C GLY A 18 2.34 10.75 11.64
N VAL A 19 2.85 9.64 11.08
CA VAL A 19 2.76 9.32 9.65
C VAL A 19 1.47 8.56 9.41
N GLN A 20 0.62 9.04 8.51
CA GLN A 20 -0.59 8.33 8.15
C GLN A 20 -0.30 7.25 7.12
N VAL A 21 -0.60 6.00 7.46
CA VAL A 21 -0.31 4.81 6.66
C VAL A 21 -1.60 4.06 6.36
N TRP A 22 -1.84 3.72 5.11
CA TRP A 22 -2.82 2.74 4.68
C TRP A 22 -2.09 1.55 4.06
N LEU A 23 -2.24 0.37 4.66
CA LEU A 23 -1.67 -0.84 4.10
C LEU A 23 -2.40 -1.23 2.81
N SER A 24 -1.62 -1.63 1.82
CA SER A 24 -2.09 -2.18 0.54
C SER A 24 -1.43 -3.54 0.30
N GLY A 25 -1.64 -4.12 -0.88
CA GLY A 25 -1.02 -5.39 -1.24
C GLY A 25 -1.32 -6.52 -0.27
N GLY A 26 -0.38 -7.46 -0.16
CA GLY A 26 -0.58 -8.67 0.64
C GLY A 26 -0.87 -8.44 2.11
N TRP A 27 -0.14 -7.54 2.77
CA TRP A 27 -0.39 -7.21 4.19
C TRP A 27 -1.67 -6.42 4.40
N GLY A 28 -2.08 -5.59 3.44
CA GLY A 28 -3.38 -4.91 3.47
C GLY A 28 -4.53 -5.90 3.40
N ILE A 29 -4.42 -6.91 2.55
CA ILE A 29 -5.40 -8.00 2.42
C ILE A 29 -5.43 -8.86 3.69
N ASP A 30 -4.28 -9.27 4.21
CA ASP A 30 -4.20 -10.04 5.46
C ASP A 30 -4.78 -9.27 6.65
N ALA A 31 -4.56 -7.95 6.71
CA ALA A 31 -5.17 -7.09 7.73
C ALA A 31 -6.71 -7.09 7.63
N LEU A 32 -7.26 -6.93 6.41
CA LEU A 32 -8.70 -7.02 6.17
C LEU A 32 -9.26 -8.38 6.57
N LEU A 33 -8.54 -9.45 6.26
CA LEU A 33 -8.93 -10.83 6.61
C LEU A 33 -8.77 -11.14 8.11
N GLY A 34 -7.92 -10.38 8.82
CA GLY A 34 -7.61 -10.54 10.25
C GLY A 34 -6.66 -11.70 10.54
N ARG A 35 -5.98 -12.19 9.53
CA ARG A 35 -5.00 -13.31 9.65
C ARG A 35 -4.03 -13.26 8.48
N GLN A 36 -2.80 -13.73 8.71
CA GLN A 36 -1.85 -13.96 7.61
C GLN A 36 -2.27 -15.18 6.80
N THR A 37 -2.37 -14.99 5.48
CA THR A 37 -2.81 -16.04 4.53
C THR A 37 -1.63 -16.73 3.85
N ARG A 38 -0.55 -15.98 3.63
CA ARG A 38 0.70 -16.46 3.02
C ARG A 38 1.90 -15.61 3.47
N PRO A 39 3.13 -16.04 3.18
CA PRO A 39 4.31 -15.20 3.36
C PRO A 39 4.31 -14.01 2.37
N HIS A 40 4.71 -12.83 2.83
CA HIS A 40 4.87 -11.63 1.98
C HIS A 40 6.34 -11.21 1.92
N LYS A 41 6.78 -10.78 0.74
CA LYS A 41 8.15 -10.33 0.49
C LYS A 41 8.39 -8.94 1.09
N ASP A 42 7.39 -8.08 0.99
CA ASP A 42 7.39 -6.65 1.23
C ASP A 42 6.19 -6.24 2.08
N LEU A 43 6.18 -4.98 2.50
CA LEU A 43 5.04 -4.29 3.05
C LEU A 43 4.70 -3.14 2.09
N ASP A 44 3.50 -3.17 1.51
CA ASP A 44 3.01 -2.13 0.61
C ASP A 44 2.18 -1.12 1.38
N ALA A 45 2.37 0.17 1.11
CA ALA A 45 1.60 1.22 1.76
C ALA A 45 1.34 2.45 0.88
N ILE A 46 0.17 3.04 1.10
CA ILE A 46 -0.18 4.38 0.62
C ILE A 46 0.05 5.36 1.78
N LEU A 47 0.76 6.45 1.52
CA LEU A 47 1.08 7.49 2.49
C LEU A 47 0.64 8.87 1.98
N LEU A 48 0.47 9.82 2.90
CA LEU A 48 0.33 11.22 2.49
C LEU A 48 1.65 11.79 1.99
N LEU A 49 1.60 12.55 0.90
CA LEU A 49 2.76 13.26 0.37
C LEU A 49 3.41 14.17 1.43
N ASP A 50 2.59 14.80 2.27
CA ASP A 50 3.04 15.68 3.35
C ASP A 50 3.80 14.92 4.46
N ASP A 51 3.59 13.62 4.60
CA ASP A 51 4.27 12.78 5.58
C ASP A 51 5.57 12.16 5.06
N MET A 52 5.86 12.25 3.75
CA MET A 52 6.98 11.55 3.11
C MET A 52 8.35 11.94 3.67
N ILE A 53 8.57 13.22 4.00
CA ILE A 53 9.84 13.68 4.58
C ILE A 53 10.01 13.05 5.97
N ARG A 54 8.97 13.13 6.81
CA ARG A 54 8.98 12.55 8.16
C ARG A 54 9.19 11.03 8.12
N MET A 55 8.46 10.35 7.24
CA MET A 55 8.64 8.90 7.04
C MET A 55 10.09 8.57 6.69
N LYS A 56 10.70 9.28 5.74
CA LYS A 56 12.09 9.07 5.34
C LYS A 56 13.07 9.28 6.48
N GLU A 57 12.89 10.35 7.27
CA GLU A 57 13.75 10.62 8.43
C GLU A 57 13.70 9.47 9.45
N ILE A 58 12.49 8.97 9.76
CA ILE A 58 12.28 7.85 10.68
C ILE A 58 13.00 6.61 10.14
N LEU A 59 12.73 6.22 8.90
CA LEU A 59 13.22 4.97 8.34
C LEU A 59 14.72 5.01 8.01
N CYS A 60 15.27 6.17 7.60
CA CYS A 60 16.72 6.32 7.45
C CYS A 60 17.44 6.12 8.79
N ASN A 61 16.89 6.64 9.89
CA ASN A 61 17.44 6.41 11.24
C ASN A 61 17.34 4.94 11.66
N ASP A 62 16.36 4.21 11.16
CA ASP A 62 16.18 2.77 11.39
C ASP A 62 16.98 1.91 10.37
N GLY A 63 17.82 2.53 9.53
CA GLY A 63 18.73 1.84 8.60
C GLY A 63 18.13 1.51 7.22
N TYR A 64 16.94 1.99 6.91
CA TYR A 64 16.37 1.84 5.56
C TYR A 64 17.09 2.73 4.54
N VAL A 65 17.32 2.18 3.36
CA VAL A 65 17.91 2.89 2.21
C VAL A 65 17.00 2.75 0.99
N LEU A 66 17.10 3.70 0.06
CA LEU A 66 16.39 3.59 -1.22
C LEU A 66 16.93 2.40 -2.01
N LYS A 67 16.05 1.45 -2.31
CA LYS A 67 16.35 0.29 -3.15
C LYS A 67 16.04 0.56 -4.62
N GLU A 68 14.85 1.09 -4.89
CA GLU A 68 14.31 1.24 -6.24
C GLU A 68 13.36 2.43 -6.33
N LEU A 69 13.33 3.08 -7.50
CA LEU A 69 12.28 4.02 -7.89
C LEU A 69 11.40 3.33 -8.93
N TRP A 70 10.10 3.34 -8.70
CA TRP A 70 9.16 2.83 -9.68
C TRP A 70 9.17 3.66 -10.97
N SER A 71 8.79 3.06 -12.10
CA SER A 71 8.71 3.75 -13.40
C SER A 71 7.73 4.92 -13.40
N GLU A 72 6.64 4.80 -12.63
CA GLU A 72 5.61 5.81 -12.41
C GLU A 72 6.00 6.89 -11.40
N ASN A 73 7.18 6.78 -10.78
CA ASN A 73 7.63 7.79 -9.82
C ASN A 73 7.68 9.18 -10.44
N ARG A 74 7.12 10.15 -9.72
CA ARG A 74 7.30 11.58 -9.99
C ARG A 74 8.12 12.22 -8.87
N TRP A 75 8.75 13.32 -9.22
CA TRP A 75 9.45 14.15 -8.26
C TRP A 75 8.61 15.39 -7.97
N VAL A 76 8.09 15.48 -6.76
CA VAL A 76 7.42 16.69 -6.28
C VAL A 76 8.47 17.60 -5.66
N VAL A 77 8.43 18.89 -6.01
CA VAL A 77 9.33 19.91 -5.48
C VAL A 77 8.52 20.86 -4.62
N ASP A 78 8.90 21.02 -3.35
CA ASP A 78 8.25 21.96 -2.43
C ASP A 78 8.69 23.41 -2.69
N GLY A 79 8.08 24.34 -1.98
CA GLY A 79 8.40 25.78 -2.09
C GLY A 79 9.82 26.15 -1.62
N GLN A 80 10.55 25.21 -1.01
CA GLN A 80 11.94 25.36 -0.54
C GLN A 80 12.95 24.70 -1.50
N GLY A 81 12.46 24.02 -2.55
CA GLY A 81 13.29 23.33 -3.53
C GLY A 81 13.66 21.89 -3.14
N ASN A 82 13.11 21.33 -2.06
CA ASN A 82 13.32 19.93 -1.70
C ASN A 82 12.55 19.02 -2.65
N ARG A 83 13.18 17.90 -3.05
CA ARG A 83 12.59 16.92 -3.96
C ARG A 83 12.12 15.68 -3.18
N THR A 84 10.87 15.31 -3.37
CA THR A 84 10.27 14.12 -2.79
C THR A 84 9.85 13.15 -3.88
N ALA A 85 10.35 11.91 -3.83
CA ALA A 85 9.88 10.82 -4.68
C ALA A 85 8.50 10.36 -4.20
N THR A 86 7.65 9.90 -5.13
CA THR A 86 6.24 9.59 -4.88
C THR A 86 5.90 8.12 -5.03
N ALA A 87 6.79 7.30 -5.62
CA ALA A 87 6.63 5.86 -5.78
C ALA A 87 8.01 5.18 -5.76
N PHE A 88 8.29 4.39 -4.71
CA PHE A 88 9.61 3.78 -4.52
C PHE A 88 9.59 2.67 -3.47
N VAL A 89 10.66 1.88 -3.46
CA VAL A 89 10.92 0.84 -2.47
C VAL A 89 12.10 1.24 -1.58
N LEU A 90 11.92 1.15 -0.27
CA LEU A 90 12.98 1.19 0.71
C LEU A 90 13.34 -0.23 1.16
N GLN A 91 14.59 -0.44 1.60
CA GLN A 91 15.04 -1.74 2.11
C GLN A 91 15.92 -1.53 3.34
N ASP A 92 15.75 -2.37 4.36
CA ASP A 92 16.61 -2.40 5.54
C ASP A 92 17.83 -3.33 5.36
N GLY A 93 18.69 -3.40 6.39
CA GLY A 93 19.89 -4.25 6.38
C GLY A 93 19.60 -5.76 6.39
N GLU A 94 18.38 -6.19 6.65
CA GLU A 94 17.92 -7.57 6.63
C GLU A 94 17.15 -7.94 5.35
N ASN A 95 17.13 -7.03 4.37
CA ASN A 95 16.41 -7.14 3.11
C ASN A 95 14.86 -7.17 3.26
N HIS A 96 14.30 -6.56 4.31
CA HIS A 96 12.88 -6.28 4.35
C HIS A 96 12.57 -5.07 3.48
N GLU A 97 11.56 -5.19 2.64
CA GLU A 97 11.18 -4.16 1.69
C GLU A 97 9.91 -3.43 2.13
N PHE A 98 9.93 -2.12 1.96
CA PHE A 98 8.79 -1.25 2.19
C PHE A 98 8.49 -0.49 0.90
N ASP A 99 7.39 -0.84 0.24
CA ASP A 99 6.92 -0.24 -0.99
C ASP A 99 5.96 0.91 -0.69
N VAL A 100 6.24 2.07 -1.23
CA VAL A 100 5.55 3.31 -0.88
C VAL A 100 5.04 4.03 -2.11
N HIS A 101 3.75 4.36 -2.07
CA HIS A 101 3.12 5.26 -3.02
C HIS A 101 2.47 6.44 -2.29
N ALA A 102 2.72 7.67 -2.75
CA ALA A 102 2.26 8.89 -2.09
C ALA A 102 0.98 9.44 -2.73
N ILE A 103 0.03 9.88 -1.89
CA ILE A 103 -1.18 10.59 -2.30
C ILE A 103 -1.26 11.97 -1.66
N SER A 104 -1.97 12.90 -2.29
CA SER A 104 -2.44 14.14 -1.68
C SER A 104 -3.95 14.08 -1.50
N LEU A 105 -4.48 14.66 -0.42
CA LEU A 105 -5.94 14.74 -0.26
C LEU A 105 -6.49 15.95 -1.00
N ASP A 106 -7.56 15.75 -1.76
CA ASP A 106 -8.35 16.85 -2.34
C ASP A 106 -9.28 17.49 -1.29
N ASP A 107 -9.98 18.57 -1.67
CA ASP A 107 -10.92 19.28 -0.79
C ASP A 107 -12.10 18.41 -0.33
N ARG A 108 -12.32 17.27 -0.96
CA ARG A 108 -13.34 16.30 -0.61
C ARG A 108 -12.80 15.16 0.25
N GLY A 109 -11.49 15.14 0.53
CA GLY A 109 -10.82 14.08 1.27
C GLY A 109 -10.56 12.81 0.46
N ASN A 110 -10.60 12.88 -0.88
CA ASN A 110 -10.16 11.78 -1.73
C ASN A 110 -8.63 11.83 -1.90
N GLY A 111 -8.00 10.67 -2.00
CA GLY A 111 -6.57 10.54 -2.26
C GLY A 111 -6.25 10.66 -3.74
N VAL A 112 -5.59 11.72 -4.14
CA VAL A 112 -5.09 11.93 -5.51
C VAL A 112 -3.67 11.39 -5.59
N PRO A 113 -3.37 10.41 -6.48
CA PRO A 113 -2.01 9.91 -6.67
C PRO A 113 -1.02 11.02 -6.98
N ALA A 114 0.12 11.02 -6.29
CA ALA A 114 1.22 11.94 -6.57
C ALA A 114 2.22 11.36 -7.58
N TRP A 115 2.09 10.06 -7.92
CA TRP A 115 2.85 9.38 -8.98
C TRP A 115 2.14 9.48 -10.34
N GLU A 116 2.73 8.91 -11.40
CA GLU A 116 2.14 8.86 -12.73
C GLU A 116 1.07 7.76 -12.77
N GLU A 117 -0.19 8.17 -12.86
CA GLU A 117 -1.35 7.28 -12.85
C GLU A 117 -2.30 7.63 -14.00
N VAL A 118 -3.25 6.75 -14.27
CA VAL A 118 -4.29 6.98 -15.27
C VAL A 118 -5.09 8.24 -14.91
N ALA A 119 -5.26 9.12 -15.89
CA ALA A 119 -5.94 10.40 -15.68
C ALA A 119 -7.34 10.21 -15.07
N GLY A 120 -7.58 10.89 -13.96
CA GLY A 120 -8.88 10.86 -13.25
C GLY A 120 -9.01 9.76 -12.20
N PHE A 121 -8.02 8.88 -12.00
CA PHE A 121 -8.03 7.93 -10.89
C PHE A 121 -7.83 8.65 -9.55
N VAL A 122 -8.64 8.30 -8.57
CA VAL A 122 -8.53 8.77 -7.18
C VAL A 122 -8.93 7.65 -6.22
N PHE A 123 -8.33 7.62 -5.05
CA PHE A 123 -8.83 6.86 -3.91
C PHE A 123 -9.97 7.64 -3.26
N THR A 124 -11.19 7.16 -3.34
CA THR A 124 -12.30 7.80 -2.65
C THR A 124 -12.13 7.74 -1.13
N GLN A 125 -12.89 8.54 -0.38
CA GLN A 125 -12.91 8.40 1.08
C GLN A 125 -13.26 6.97 1.53
N ALA A 126 -14.15 6.29 0.81
CA ALA A 126 -14.51 4.91 1.10
C ALA A 126 -13.32 3.95 0.91
N ASP A 127 -12.51 4.18 -0.13
CA ASP A 127 -11.30 3.39 -0.39
C ASP A 127 -10.23 3.56 0.69
N LEU A 128 -10.16 4.73 1.31
CA LEU A 128 -9.24 5.05 2.41
C LEU A 128 -9.84 4.76 3.80
N ALA A 129 -11.07 4.26 3.89
CA ALA A 129 -11.75 3.93 5.15
C ALA A 129 -11.56 2.49 5.60
N GLY A 130 -10.80 1.69 4.85
CA GLY A 130 -10.52 0.30 5.18
C GLY A 130 -9.80 0.17 6.52
N ASN A 131 -10.21 -0.84 7.30
CA ASN A 131 -9.65 -1.15 8.61
C ASN A 131 -9.52 -2.66 8.76
N GLY A 132 -8.43 -3.08 9.35
CA GLY A 132 -8.15 -4.49 9.60
C GLY A 132 -7.35 -4.71 10.86
N THR A 133 -6.83 -5.92 11.02
CA THR A 133 -5.99 -6.26 12.18
C THR A 133 -4.78 -7.07 11.77
N ILE A 134 -3.61 -6.75 12.32
CA ILE A 134 -2.41 -7.59 12.27
C ILE A 134 -2.09 -8.02 13.69
N ALA A 135 -2.03 -9.33 13.96
CA ALA A 135 -1.84 -9.87 15.30
C ALA A 135 -2.81 -9.29 16.35
N GLY A 136 -4.05 -9.01 15.97
CA GLY A 136 -5.06 -8.40 16.84
C GLY A 136 -4.93 -6.88 17.03
N PHE A 137 -3.91 -6.25 16.46
CA PHE A 137 -3.74 -4.79 16.50
C PHE A 137 -4.42 -4.13 15.30
N HIS A 138 -5.21 -3.09 15.56
CA HIS A 138 -5.93 -2.36 14.51
C HIS A 138 -4.97 -1.55 13.62
N VAL A 139 -5.13 -1.72 12.31
CA VAL A 139 -4.38 -1.00 11.29
C VAL A 139 -5.33 -0.42 10.24
N LYS A 140 -4.98 0.72 9.65
CA LYS A 140 -5.66 1.23 8.47
C LYS A 140 -5.15 0.50 7.23
N CYS A 141 -6.05 0.21 6.31
CA CYS A 141 -5.72 -0.32 4.99
C CYS A 141 -6.66 0.28 3.93
N ILE A 142 -6.35 0.11 2.68
CA ILE A 142 -7.32 0.45 1.63
C ILE A 142 -8.48 -0.56 1.65
N SER A 143 -9.64 -0.17 1.10
CA SER A 143 -10.86 -1.00 1.10
C SER A 143 -10.69 -2.31 0.34
N PRO A 144 -11.53 -3.33 0.59
CA PRO A 144 -11.50 -4.57 -0.18
C PRO A 144 -11.66 -4.35 -1.69
N GLU A 145 -12.52 -3.42 -2.10
CA GLU A 145 -12.76 -3.04 -3.50
C GLU A 145 -11.50 -2.44 -4.12
N MET A 146 -10.82 -1.55 -3.39
CA MET A 146 -9.59 -0.93 -3.86
C MET A 146 -8.43 -1.92 -3.90
N GLN A 147 -8.36 -2.89 -2.96
CA GLN A 147 -7.40 -4.00 -3.05
C GLN A 147 -7.59 -4.79 -4.35
N VAL A 148 -8.83 -5.12 -4.70
CA VAL A 148 -9.14 -5.80 -5.97
C VAL A 148 -8.71 -4.94 -7.15
N TYR A 149 -9.04 -3.64 -7.16
CA TYR A 149 -8.66 -2.72 -8.23
C TYR A 149 -7.15 -2.68 -8.46
N CYS A 150 -6.35 -2.60 -7.40
CA CYS A 150 -4.88 -2.59 -7.48
C CYS A 150 -4.28 -3.91 -8.01
N HIS A 151 -5.08 -4.98 -8.08
CA HIS A 151 -4.70 -6.28 -8.64
C HIS A 151 -5.29 -6.51 -10.04
N THR A 152 -5.57 -5.46 -10.82
CA THR A 152 -6.07 -5.55 -12.20
C THR A 152 -4.99 -5.15 -13.21
N GLY A 153 -5.18 -5.56 -14.47
CA GLY A 153 -4.33 -5.09 -15.58
C GLY A 153 -3.07 -5.93 -15.85
N TYR A 154 -2.81 -6.97 -15.08
CA TYR A 154 -1.70 -7.89 -15.28
C TYR A 154 -2.10 -9.34 -14.96
N GLU A 155 -1.26 -10.30 -15.36
CA GLU A 155 -1.47 -11.71 -15.00
C GLU A 155 -1.12 -11.92 -13.52
N LEU A 156 -2.12 -12.37 -12.75
CA LEU A 156 -1.97 -12.55 -11.30
C LEU A 156 -1.18 -13.83 -10.98
N PRO A 157 -0.12 -13.76 -10.17
CA PRO A 157 0.47 -14.94 -9.56
C PRO A 157 -0.57 -15.70 -8.71
N GLU A 158 -0.41 -17.03 -8.59
CA GLU A 158 -1.34 -17.90 -7.85
C GLU A 158 -1.67 -17.39 -6.44
N GLY A 159 -0.67 -16.88 -5.71
CA GLY A 159 -0.86 -16.33 -4.37
C GLY A 159 -1.76 -15.09 -4.35
N GLN A 160 -1.64 -14.20 -5.34
CA GLN A 160 -2.48 -13.01 -5.44
C GLN A 160 -3.91 -13.37 -5.89
N LEU A 161 -4.05 -14.34 -6.78
CA LEU A 161 -5.38 -14.86 -7.14
C LEU A 161 -6.10 -15.39 -5.91
N ARG A 162 -5.41 -16.18 -5.08
CA ARG A 162 -5.98 -16.68 -3.82
C ARG A 162 -6.35 -15.57 -2.85
N ASP A 163 -5.56 -14.49 -2.79
CA ASP A 163 -5.89 -13.30 -1.99
C ASP A 163 -7.23 -12.69 -2.42
N LEU A 164 -7.46 -12.54 -3.74
CA LEU A 164 -8.73 -12.01 -4.27
C LEU A 164 -9.93 -12.95 -4.01
N GLU A 165 -9.74 -14.27 -4.12
CA GLU A 165 -10.76 -15.24 -3.74
C GLU A 165 -11.17 -15.07 -2.27
N LEU A 166 -10.22 -14.91 -1.36
CA LEU A 166 -10.50 -14.71 0.06
C LEU A 166 -11.20 -13.38 0.35
N LEU A 167 -10.87 -12.31 -0.39
CA LEU A 167 -11.61 -11.04 -0.31
C LEU A 167 -13.05 -11.21 -0.80
N HIS A 168 -13.26 -11.91 -1.91
CA HIS A 168 -14.60 -12.23 -2.40
C HIS A 168 -15.40 -13.05 -1.39
N GLU A 169 -14.82 -14.12 -0.86
CA GLU A 169 -15.46 -14.99 0.15
C GLU A 169 -15.90 -14.21 1.39
N LYS A 170 -15.10 -13.24 1.85
CA LYS A 170 -15.37 -12.50 3.09
C LYS A 170 -16.24 -11.26 2.91
N PHE A 171 -16.02 -10.51 1.83
CA PHE A 171 -16.63 -9.19 1.63
C PHE A 171 -17.61 -9.13 0.45
N GLY A 172 -17.67 -10.18 -0.39
CA GLY A 172 -18.52 -10.21 -1.57
C GLY A 172 -18.04 -9.32 -2.72
N VAL A 173 -16.79 -8.85 -2.68
CA VAL A 173 -16.21 -8.00 -3.73
C VAL A 173 -16.00 -8.81 -5.01
N GLU A 174 -16.47 -8.29 -6.13
CA GLU A 174 -16.28 -8.95 -7.43
C GLU A 174 -14.86 -8.72 -7.95
N TYR A 175 -14.24 -9.74 -8.54
CA TYR A 175 -12.95 -9.64 -9.21
C TYR A 175 -12.99 -10.40 -10.55
N HIS A 176 -12.19 -9.94 -11.51
CA HIS A 176 -12.13 -10.55 -12.83
C HIS A 176 -10.73 -11.12 -13.06
N THR A 177 -10.68 -12.40 -13.42
CA THR A 177 -9.48 -13.02 -13.97
C THR A 177 -9.52 -12.94 -15.49
N GLN A 178 -8.38 -12.69 -16.15
CA GLN A 178 -8.32 -12.61 -17.63
C GLN A 178 -8.83 -13.90 -18.34
N ASN A 179 -8.99 -15.01 -17.62
CA ASN A 179 -9.48 -16.27 -18.17
C ASN A 179 -11.02 -16.34 -18.35
N ASN A 180 -11.80 -15.35 -17.90
CA ASN A 180 -13.27 -15.35 -18.04
C ASN A 180 -13.79 -14.65 -19.30
N GLN A 181 -12.92 -14.24 -20.25
CA GLN A 181 -13.36 -13.61 -21.51
C GLN A 181 -13.60 -14.58 -22.67
N THR A 182 -13.59 -15.90 -22.44
CA THR A 182 -13.88 -16.89 -23.49
C THR A 182 -15.14 -17.69 -23.14
N SER A 183 -16.31 -17.05 -23.10
CA SER A 183 -17.61 -17.72 -23.22
C SER A 183 -18.74 -16.69 -23.36
N ALA A 184 -18.94 -16.15 -24.55
CA ALA A 184 -20.21 -15.61 -25.03
C ALA A 184 -20.21 -15.62 -26.57
#